data_6713ddfaab5faa86cf04d221aaa8a21f
#
_entry.id   6713ddfaab5faa86cf04d221aaa8a21f
#
_cell.length_a   1.000
_cell.length_b   1.000
_cell.length_c   1.000
_cell.angle_alpha   90.00
_cell.angle_beta   90.00
_cell.angle_gamma   90.00
#
_symmetry.space_group_name_H-M   'P 1'
#
loop_
_entity.id
_entity.type
_entity.pdbx_description
1 polymer ?
#
loop_
_entity_poly.entity_id
_entity_poly.type
_entity_poly.pdbx_seq_one_letter_code
_entity_poly.pdbx_strand_id
1 'polypeptide(L)'
;MTPPERPRIPLDLRQRSALAGEAAASAAEVERALNHPADPTAAAFFDVDNTVMQGASIFHLARGLHRRKFFSSREIVGAAWKQAYFRLVGVEDPDHVADARNSALSFIAGHTVAELQDLGEEIFEEAMAHRIWPGTRAQAQLHLDEGQRVWLVTAAPIEIAQIIARRLGLTGAMGTVAEHVDGVYTGRLVGDMLHGPAKAEAVKALAAREGLDLARCSAYSDSYNDLPMLELVGDPCAINPDARLRAHARQQGWRVRDYRTGRKAARAGLLLGAVTGAATGTVAAGVALRGRRR
;
A
#
# COMPACT_ATOMS: atom_id res chain seq x y z
N MET A 1 22.20 -12.36 29.21
CA MET A 1 21.93 -10.92 29.42
C MET A 1 20.57 -10.64 28.81
N THR A 2 19.55 -10.49 29.63
CA THR A 2 18.18 -10.09 29.22
C THR A 2 18.22 -8.62 28.79
N PRO A 3 17.67 -8.23 27.64
CA PRO A 3 17.62 -6.83 27.24
C PRO A 3 16.79 -6.02 28.24
N PRO A 4 17.15 -4.75 28.52
CA PRO A 4 16.43 -3.93 29.47
C PRO A 4 14.99 -3.69 28.99
N GLU A 5 14.01 -4.00 29.84
CA GLU A 5 12.61 -3.66 29.62
C GLU A 5 12.45 -2.13 29.49
N ARG A 6 11.91 -1.68 28.37
CA ARG A 6 11.56 -0.26 28.20
C ARG A 6 10.45 0.10 29.18
N PRO A 7 10.55 1.24 29.91
CA PRO A 7 9.50 1.68 30.82
C PRO A 7 8.18 1.87 30.06
N ARG A 8 7.15 1.14 30.47
CA ARG A 8 5.79 1.28 29.90
C ARG A 8 5.19 2.56 30.48
N ILE A 9 4.88 3.53 29.61
CA ILE A 9 4.11 4.72 30.01
C ILE A 9 2.72 4.25 30.44
N PRO A 10 2.23 4.56 31.67
CA PRO A 10 0.91 4.16 32.10
C PRO A 10 -0.15 4.82 31.22
N LEU A 11 -1.00 4.01 30.59
CA LEU A 11 -2.13 4.46 29.80
C LEU A 11 -3.22 5.01 30.72
N ASP A 12 -3.89 6.07 30.32
CA ASP A 12 -5.07 6.57 31.00
C ASP A 12 -6.28 5.60 30.83
N LEU A 13 -7.35 5.84 31.58
CA LEU A 13 -8.53 4.96 31.56
C LEU A 13 -9.18 4.86 30.18
N ARG A 14 -9.23 5.97 29.42
CA ARG A 14 -9.81 5.99 28.07
C ARG A 14 -8.97 5.22 27.07
N GLN A 15 -7.66 5.36 27.14
CA GLN A 15 -6.72 4.60 26.29
C GLN A 15 -6.79 3.11 26.59
N ARG A 16 -6.89 2.71 27.86
CA ARG A 16 -7.08 1.31 28.25
C ARG A 16 -8.40 0.74 27.74
N SER A 17 -9.49 1.50 27.84
CA SER A 17 -10.79 1.10 27.35
C SER A 17 -10.83 0.96 25.82
N ALA A 18 -10.18 1.87 25.09
CA ALA A 18 -10.07 1.78 23.63
C ALA A 18 -9.28 0.55 23.21
N LEU A 19 -8.13 0.30 23.82
CA LEU A 19 -7.31 -0.91 23.55
C LEU A 19 -8.07 -2.20 23.89
N ALA A 20 -8.80 -2.22 24.99
CA ALA A 20 -9.63 -3.38 25.35
C ALA A 20 -10.74 -3.61 24.32
N GLY A 21 -11.39 -2.54 23.85
CA GLY A 21 -12.42 -2.62 22.82
C GLY A 21 -11.86 -3.12 21.47
N GLU A 22 -10.72 -2.61 21.04
CA GLU A 22 -10.04 -3.07 19.83
C GLU A 22 -9.60 -4.53 19.93
N ALA A 23 -9.04 -4.94 21.07
CA ALA A 23 -8.65 -6.33 21.32
C ALA A 23 -9.85 -7.27 21.31
N ALA A 24 -10.96 -6.89 21.96
CA ALA A 24 -12.18 -7.67 21.98
C ALA A 24 -12.81 -7.81 20.57
N ALA A 25 -12.85 -6.73 19.81
CA ALA A 25 -13.35 -6.75 18.43
C ALA A 25 -12.48 -7.64 17.54
N SER A 26 -11.16 -7.53 17.66
CA SER A 26 -10.21 -8.38 16.90
C SER A 26 -10.34 -9.85 17.27
N ALA A 27 -10.50 -10.18 18.56
CA ALA A 27 -10.71 -11.55 19.02
C ALA A 27 -12.00 -12.14 18.47
N ALA A 28 -13.09 -11.37 18.46
CA ALA A 28 -14.37 -11.81 17.91
C ALA A 28 -14.30 -12.04 16.38
N GLU A 29 -13.54 -11.23 15.65
CA GLU A 29 -13.31 -11.42 14.21
C GLU A 29 -12.48 -12.70 13.95
N VAL A 30 -11.44 -12.96 14.73
CA VAL A 30 -10.62 -14.18 14.62
C VAL A 30 -11.44 -15.44 14.91
N GLU A 31 -12.25 -15.42 15.97
CA GLU A 31 -13.11 -16.57 16.30
C GLU A 31 -14.10 -16.89 15.17
N ARG A 32 -14.65 -15.85 14.54
CA ARG A 32 -15.54 -16.03 13.38
C ARG A 32 -14.80 -16.62 12.17
N ALA A 33 -13.57 -16.15 11.89
CA ALA A 33 -12.75 -16.67 10.79
C ALA A 33 -12.38 -18.14 11.00
N LEU A 34 -12.00 -18.54 12.21
CA LEU A 34 -11.66 -19.93 12.56
C LEU A 34 -12.84 -20.91 12.42
N ASN A 35 -14.06 -20.43 12.48
CA ASN A 35 -15.27 -21.26 12.38
C ASN A 35 -15.87 -21.32 10.96
N HIS A 36 -15.27 -20.63 9.99
CA HIS A 36 -15.70 -20.70 8.58
C HIS A 36 -14.98 -21.83 7.83
N PRO A 37 -15.71 -22.68 7.07
CA PRO A 37 -15.06 -23.65 6.20
C PRO A 37 -14.26 -22.91 5.13
N ALA A 38 -13.05 -23.40 4.82
CA ALA A 38 -12.21 -22.87 3.77
C ALA A 38 -12.96 -22.82 2.43
N ASP A 39 -12.91 -21.68 1.76
CA ASP A 39 -13.52 -21.49 0.46
C ASP A 39 -12.44 -21.33 -0.64
N PRO A 40 -12.07 -22.41 -1.33
CA PRO A 40 -11.05 -22.37 -2.38
C PRO A 40 -11.50 -21.64 -3.65
N THR A 41 -12.80 -21.37 -3.79
CA THR A 41 -13.34 -20.62 -4.94
C THR A 41 -13.39 -19.12 -4.71
N ALA A 42 -13.17 -18.66 -3.48
CA ALA A 42 -13.08 -17.26 -3.12
C ALA A 42 -11.63 -16.79 -3.01
N ALA A 43 -11.41 -15.53 -3.30
CA ALA A 43 -10.11 -14.85 -3.14
C ALA A 43 -10.30 -13.38 -2.79
N ALA A 44 -9.24 -12.76 -2.27
CA ALA A 44 -9.20 -11.33 -2.03
C ALA A 44 -8.12 -10.66 -2.88
N PHE A 45 -8.48 -9.55 -3.53
CA PHE A 45 -7.62 -8.75 -4.39
C PHE A 45 -7.37 -7.40 -3.75
N PHE A 46 -6.11 -7.08 -3.48
CA PHE A 46 -5.71 -5.84 -2.84
C PHE A 46 -4.89 -4.97 -3.78
N ASP A 47 -5.32 -3.72 -4.00
CA ASP A 47 -4.40 -2.72 -4.49
C ASP A 47 -3.30 -2.44 -3.46
N VAL A 48 -2.15 -1.92 -3.90
CA VAL A 48 -0.98 -1.71 -3.03
C VAL A 48 -0.88 -0.28 -2.51
N ASP A 49 -0.85 0.69 -3.43
CA ASP A 49 -0.52 2.08 -3.13
C ASP A 49 -1.64 2.77 -2.36
N ASN A 50 -1.38 3.29 -1.16
CA ASN A 50 -2.35 3.82 -0.19
C ASN A 50 -3.43 2.83 0.31
N THR A 51 -3.51 1.63 -0.26
CA THR A 51 -4.40 0.54 0.17
C THR A 51 -3.70 -0.39 1.15
N VAL A 52 -2.64 -1.10 0.72
CA VAL A 52 -1.83 -1.97 1.59
C VAL A 52 -0.73 -1.18 2.27
N MET A 53 -0.08 -0.25 1.58
CA MET A 53 0.98 0.58 2.13
C MET A 53 0.70 2.08 1.98
N GLN A 54 1.42 2.89 2.76
CA GLN A 54 1.32 4.35 2.73
C GLN A 54 2.18 4.92 1.61
N GLY A 55 1.55 5.67 0.71
CA GLY A 55 2.20 6.29 -0.44
C GLY A 55 2.37 5.32 -1.60
N ALA A 56 3.08 5.77 -2.63
CA ALA A 56 3.30 4.99 -3.85
C ALA A 56 4.56 4.12 -3.74
N SER A 57 4.40 2.82 -3.93
CA SER A 57 5.49 1.83 -3.90
C SER A 57 6.57 2.14 -4.93
N ILE A 58 6.17 2.57 -6.12
CA ILE A 58 7.10 2.97 -7.18
C ILE A 58 7.97 4.17 -6.78
N PHE A 59 7.45 5.12 -5.99
CA PHE A 59 8.24 6.25 -5.51
C PHE A 59 9.32 5.80 -4.53
N HIS A 60 9.01 4.88 -3.63
CA HIS A 60 9.98 4.34 -2.67
C HIS A 60 11.04 3.50 -3.39
N LEU A 61 10.64 2.69 -4.36
CA LEU A 61 11.53 1.93 -5.21
C LEU A 61 12.49 2.87 -5.97
N ALA A 62 11.96 3.83 -6.72
CA ALA A 62 12.76 4.77 -7.50
C ALA A 62 13.77 5.54 -6.64
N ARG A 63 13.34 6.01 -5.44
CA ARG A 63 14.23 6.69 -4.50
C ARG A 63 15.33 5.77 -3.96
N GLY A 64 15.00 4.51 -3.68
CA GLY A 64 15.96 3.52 -3.21
C GLY A 64 16.99 3.15 -4.27
N LEU A 65 16.56 2.92 -5.51
CA LEU A 65 17.41 2.66 -6.65
C LEU A 65 18.34 3.84 -6.97
N HIS A 66 17.81 5.07 -6.93
CA HIS A 66 18.61 6.27 -7.12
C HIS A 66 19.72 6.42 -6.07
N ARG A 67 19.44 6.17 -4.79
CA ARG A 67 20.46 6.19 -3.71
C ARG A 67 21.58 5.19 -3.95
N ARG A 68 21.27 4.07 -4.57
CA ARG A 68 22.20 2.99 -4.91
C ARG A 68 22.90 3.19 -6.25
N LYS A 69 22.66 4.35 -6.90
CA LYS A 69 23.23 4.71 -8.22
C LYS A 69 22.86 3.72 -9.33
N PHE A 70 21.75 3.02 -9.17
CA PHE A 70 21.21 2.12 -10.20
C PHE A 70 20.91 2.86 -11.50
N PHE A 71 20.50 4.14 -11.39
CA PHE A 71 20.38 5.06 -12.50
C PHE A 71 20.90 6.45 -12.13
N SER A 72 21.36 7.20 -13.13
CA SER A 72 21.91 8.53 -12.94
C SER A 72 20.80 9.58 -12.80
N SER A 73 21.13 10.71 -12.14
CA SER A 73 20.20 11.85 -12.03
C SER A 73 19.82 12.42 -13.41
N ARG A 74 20.68 12.28 -14.42
CA ARG A 74 20.42 12.70 -15.80
C ARG A 74 19.31 11.88 -16.45
N GLU A 75 19.27 10.57 -16.22
CA GLU A 75 18.23 9.66 -16.74
C GLU A 75 16.87 9.99 -16.11
N ILE A 76 16.83 10.27 -14.80
CA ILE A 76 15.60 10.70 -14.14
C ILE A 76 15.09 12.03 -14.69
N VAL A 77 15.98 13.03 -14.80
CA VAL A 77 15.62 14.36 -15.32
C VAL A 77 15.15 14.25 -16.76
N GLY A 78 15.82 13.41 -17.58
CA GLY A 78 15.41 13.15 -18.97
C GLY A 78 14.02 12.51 -19.07
N ALA A 79 13.72 11.50 -18.24
CA ALA A 79 12.41 10.85 -18.19
C ALA A 79 11.32 11.81 -17.67
N ALA A 80 11.61 12.56 -16.60
CA ALA A 80 10.68 13.55 -16.03
C ALA A 80 10.39 14.70 -17.02
N TRP A 81 11.42 15.17 -17.75
CA TRP A 81 11.29 16.19 -18.78
C TRP A 81 10.42 15.72 -19.96
N LYS A 82 10.65 14.49 -20.45
CA LYS A 82 9.80 13.90 -21.49
C LYS A 82 8.34 13.81 -21.01
N GLN A 83 8.11 13.32 -19.78
CA GLN A 83 6.75 13.23 -19.20
C GLN A 83 6.08 14.61 -19.08
N ALA A 84 6.81 15.63 -18.64
CA ALA A 84 6.29 17.00 -18.54
C ALA A 84 6.00 17.60 -19.92
N TYR A 85 6.87 17.39 -20.90
CA TYR A 85 6.69 17.83 -22.27
C TYR A 85 5.43 17.24 -22.90
N PHE A 86 5.21 15.92 -22.79
CA PHE A 86 4.00 15.26 -23.30
C PHE A 86 2.71 15.76 -22.63
N ARG A 87 2.74 16.05 -21.32
CA ARG A 87 1.58 16.64 -20.61
C ARG A 87 1.26 18.06 -21.06
N LEU A 88 2.27 18.85 -21.43
CA LEU A 88 2.11 20.24 -21.84
C LEU A 88 1.71 20.40 -23.31
N VAL A 89 2.20 19.51 -24.19
CA VAL A 89 2.00 19.61 -25.65
C VAL A 89 0.67 18.97 -26.10
N GLY A 90 0.02 18.14 -25.23
CA GLY A 90 -1.31 17.61 -25.49
C GLY A 90 -1.44 16.78 -26.77
N VAL A 91 -0.39 16.08 -27.19
CA VAL A 91 -0.39 15.29 -28.43
C VAL A 91 -1.17 14.01 -28.21
N GLU A 92 -2.36 13.91 -28.79
CA GLU A 92 -3.21 12.72 -28.82
C GLU A 92 -2.82 11.73 -29.94
N ASP A 93 -1.59 11.75 -30.41
CA ASP A 93 -1.14 10.84 -31.46
C ASP A 93 -0.81 9.46 -30.85
N PRO A 94 -1.47 8.36 -31.30
CA PRO A 94 -1.25 7.01 -30.80
C PRO A 94 0.20 6.54 -30.89
N ASP A 95 0.94 6.95 -31.91
CA ASP A 95 2.35 6.57 -32.13
C ASP A 95 3.27 7.24 -31.09
N HIS A 96 2.99 8.49 -30.70
CA HIS A 96 3.73 9.18 -29.65
C HIS A 96 3.41 8.66 -28.24
N VAL A 97 2.22 8.11 -28.02
CA VAL A 97 1.87 7.42 -26.76
C VAL A 97 2.64 6.11 -26.64
N ALA A 98 2.81 5.37 -27.73
CA ALA A 98 3.62 4.15 -27.78
C ALA A 98 5.11 4.45 -27.51
N ASP A 99 5.66 5.52 -28.09
CA ASP A 99 7.04 5.96 -27.86
C ASP A 99 7.29 6.44 -26.44
N ALA A 100 6.32 7.11 -25.83
CA ALA A 100 6.38 7.52 -24.43
C ALA A 100 6.37 6.30 -23.48
N ARG A 101 5.57 5.28 -23.78
CA ARG A 101 5.55 3.98 -23.07
C ARG A 101 6.89 3.26 -23.20
N ASN A 102 7.42 3.16 -24.43
CA ASN A 102 8.70 2.53 -24.71
C ASN A 102 9.87 3.27 -24.03
N SER A 103 9.75 4.58 -23.81
CA SER A 103 10.77 5.38 -23.12
C SER A 103 10.65 5.36 -21.60
N ALA A 104 9.49 4.98 -21.05
CA ALA A 104 9.24 5.04 -19.61
C ALA A 104 10.13 4.10 -18.79
N LEU A 105 10.57 2.99 -19.40
CA LEU A 105 11.44 2.00 -18.77
C LEU A 105 12.85 1.94 -19.38
N SER A 106 13.21 2.89 -20.24
CA SER A 106 14.55 2.90 -20.87
C SER A 106 15.70 2.95 -19.85
N PHE A 107 15.45 3.44 -18.64
CA PHE A 107 16.44 3.50 -17.57
C PHE A 107 16.78 2.14 -16.93
N ILE A 108 15.92 1.12 -17.09
CA ILE A 108 16.22 -0.25 -16.61
C ILE A 108 16.79 -1.14 -17.72
N ALA A 109 16.83 -0.68 -18.97
CA ALA A 109 17.38 -1.44 -20.09
C ALA A 109 18.82 -1.84 -19.82
N GLY A 110 19.14 -3.12 -20.03
CA GLY A 110 20.48 -3.67 -19.80
C GLY A 110 20.75 -4.12 -18.36
N HIS A 111 19.90 -3.80 -17.40
CA HIS A 111 19.95 -4.37 -16.04
C HIS A 111 19.28 -5.74 -16.00
N THR A 112 19.69 -6.57 -15.04
CA THR A 112 19.10 -7.90 -14.87
C THR A 112 17.88 -7.88 -13.94
N VAL A 113 16.98 -8.83 -14.15
CA VAL A 113 15.83 -9.06 -13.25
C VAL A 113 16.33 -9.38 -11.84
N ALA A 114 17.37 -10.20 -11.71
CA ALA A 114 17.95 -10.57 -10.40
C ALA A 114 18.47 -9.34 -9.65
N GLU A 115 19.23 -8.45 -10.33
CA GLU A 115 19.73 -7.20 -9.73
C GLU A 115 18.59 -6.33 -9.19
N LEU A 116 17.51 -6.17 -9.96
CA LEU A 116 16.35 -5.39 -9.51
C LEU A 116 15.62 -6.06 -8.34
N GLN A 117 15.53 -7.39 -8.31
CA GLN A 117 14.95 -8.14 -7.21
C GLN A 117 15.77 -7.99 -5.92
N ASP A 118 17.09 -8.15 -6.00
CA ASP A 118 17.99 -8.03 -4.84
C ASP A 118 17.90 -6.60 -4.23
N LEU A 119 18.01 -5.59 -5.08
CA LEU A 119 17.84 -4.20 -4.65
C LEU A 119 16.43 -3.91 -4.12
N GLY A 120 15.41 -4.51 -4.71
CA GLY A 120 14.02 -4.41 -4.28
C GLY A 120 13.81 -4.94 -2.86
N GLU A 121 14.42 -6.08 -2.50
CA GLU A 121 14.36 -6.64 -1.14
C GLU A 121 14.97 -5.68 -0.11
N GLU A 122 16.16 -5.14 -0.40
CA GLU A 122 16.80 -4.16 0.48
C GLU A 122 15.96 -2.89 0.64
N ILE A 123 15.43 -2.36 -0.48
CA ILE A 123 14.60 -1.15 -0.47
C ILE A 123 13.30 -1.38 0.28
N PHE A 124 12.70 -2.57 0.16
CA PHE A 124 11.51 -2.92 0.93
C PHE A 124 11.78 -2.81 2.43
N GLU A 125 12.83 -3.44 2.94
CA GLU A 125 13.16 -3.40 4.37
C GLU A 125 13.45 -1.97 4.86
N GLU A 126 14.23 -1.20 4.09
CA GLU A 126 14.62 0.16 4.49
C GLU A 126 13.47 1.17 4.43
N ALA A 127 12.63 1.10 3.37
CA ALA A 127 11.73 2.18 3.04
C ALA A 127 10.23 1.83 3.00
N MET A 128 9.85 0.54 2.92
CA MET A 128 8.46 0.13 2.70
C MET A 128 7.88 -0.65 3.87
N ALA A 129 8.63 -1.55 4.54
CA ALA A 129 8.12 -2.45 5.57
C ALA A 129 7.34 -1.71 6.69
N HIS A 130 7.87 -0.59 7.16
CA HIS A 130 7.26 0.23 8.22
C HIS A 130 6.06 1.08 7.73
N ARG A 131 5.73 1.03 6.43
CA ARG A 131 4.64 1.78 5.80
C ARG A 131 3.40 0.93 5.53
N ILE A 132 3.46 -0.36 5.78
CA ILE A 132 2.29 -1.24 5.65
C ILE A 132 1.21 -0.79 6.65
N TRP A 133 -0.03 -0.66 6.18
CA TRP A 133 -1.16 -0.35 7.04
C TRP A 133 -1.50 -1.57 7.91
N PRO A 134 -1.43 -1.47 9.25
CA PRO A 134 -1.78 -2.61 10.12
C PRO A 134 -3.20 -3.13 9.90
N GLY A 135 -4.16 -2.23 9.66
CA GLY A 135 -5.54 -2.60 9.41
C GLY A 135 -5.75 -3.36 8.10
N THR A 136 -5.05 -2.98 7.01
CA THR A 136 -5.13 -3.72 5.75
C THR A 136 -4.42 -5.06 5.84
N ARG A 137 -3.28 -5.11 6.55
CA ARG A 137 -2.59 -6.38 6.83
C ARG A 137 -3.47 -7.35 7.61
N ALA A 138 -4.17 -6.86 8.64
CA ALA A 138 -5.12 -7.68 9.39
C ALA A 138 -6.28 -8.18 8.51
N GLN A 139 -6.81 -7.32 7.62
CA GLN A 139 -7.85 -7.71 6.69
C GLN A 139 -7.37 -8.80 5.71
N ALA A 140 -6.14 -8.70 5.18
CA ALA A 140 -5.55 -9.72 4.33
C ALA A 140 -5.36 -11.05 5.10
N GLN A 141 -4.93 -10.97 6.38
CA GLN A 141 -4.77 -12.15 7.22
C GLN A 141 -6.10 -12.86 7.48
N LEU A 142 -7.19 -12.13 7.70
CA LEU A 142 -8.52 -12.74 7.87
C LEU A 142 -8.93 -13.59 6.66
N HIS A 143 -8.65 -13.14 5.43
CA HIS A 143 -8.90 -13.94 4.23
C HIS A 143 -8.04 -15.21 4.19
N LEU A 144 -6.75 -15.10 4.56
CA LEU A 144 -5.87 -16.28 4.64
C LEU A 144 -6.35 -17.27 5.70
N ASP A 145 -6.79 -16.79 6.87
CA ASP A 145 -7.31 -17.61 7.96
C ASP A 145 -8.64 -18.31 7.58
N GLU A 146 -9.42 -17.69 6.70
CA GLU A 146 -10.61 -18.30 6.05
C GLU A 146 -10.25 -19.28 4.91
N GLY A 147 -8.97 -19.55 4.69
CA GLY A 147 -8.47 -20.43 3.62
C GLY A 147 -8.61 -19.87 2.22
N GLN A 148 -8.85 -18.57 2.10
CA GLN A 148 -8.94 -17.89 0.82
C GLN A 148 -7.54 -17.46 0.32
N ARG A 149 -7.40 -17.38 -1.00
CA ARG A 149 -6.19 -16.87 -1.63
C ARG A 149 -6.19 -15.34 -1.64
N VAL A 150 -5.04 -14.73 -1.33
CA VAL A 150 -4.89 -13.26 -1.28
C VAL A 150 -3.85 -12.80 -2.30
N TRP A 151 -4.26 -11.92 -3.19
CA TRP A 151 -3.45 -11.41 -4.29
C TRP A 151 -3.30 -9.89 -4.23
N LEU A 152 -2.09 -9.40 -4.47
CA LEU A 152 -1.86 -7.98 -4.75
C LEU A 152 -2.13 -7.69 -6.23
N VAL A 153 -2.69 -6.51 -6.53
CA VAL A 153 -2.97 -6.04 -7.90
C VAL A 153 -2.54 -4.58 -8.02
N THR A 154 -1.41 -4.31 -8.64
CA THR A 154 -0.80 -2.97 -8.60
C THR A 154 -0.20 -2.53 -9.93
N ALA A 155 -0.18 -1.22 -10.17
CA ALA A 155 0.56 -0.63 -11.29
C ALA A 155 2.09 -0.65 -11.10
N ALA A 156 2.58 -0.96 -9.90
CA ALA A 156 4.01 -1.10 -9.64
C ALA A 156 4.61 -2.29 -10.42
N PRO A 157 5.95 -2.32 -10.62
CA PRO A 157 6.63 -3.46 -11.21
C PRO A 157 6.33 -4.76 -10.47
N ILE A 158 6.17 -5.86 -11.23
CA ILE A 158 5.83 -7.18 -10.68
C ILE A 158 6.86 -7.64 -9.66
N GLU A 159 8.13 -7.30 -9.82
CA GLU A 159 9.22 -7.68 -8.93
C GLU A 159 8.99 -7.14 -7.52
N ILE A 160 8.64 -5.85 -7.39
CA ILE A 160 8.37 -5.25 -6.08
C ILE A 160 7.03 -5.73 -5.50
N ALA A 161 6.03 -5.95 -6.34
CA ALA A 161 4.75 -6.49 -5.89
C ALA A 161 4.90 -7.89 -5.30
N GLN A 162 5.72 -8.75 -5.92
CA GLN A 162 6.05 -10.09 -5.43
C GLN A 162 6.84 -10.04 -4.10
N ILE A 163 7.76 -9.10 -3.95
CA ILE A 163 8.47 -8.89 -2.69
C ILE A 163 7.49 -8.54 -1.58
N ILE A 164 6.60 -7.57 -1.81
CA ILE A 164 5.58 -7.17 -0.84
C ILE A 164 4.68 -8.37 -0.47
N ALA A 165 4.20 -9.12 -1.46
CA ALA A 165 3.35 -10.28 -1.24
C ALA A 165 4.05 -11.35 -0.39
N ARG A 166 5.29 -11.73 -0.71
CA ARG A 166 6.08 -12.71 0.07
C ARG A 166 6.29 -12.25 1.52
N ARG A 167 6.63 -10.98 1.72
CA ARG A 167 6.88 -10.40 3.05
C ARG A 167 5.63 -10.31 3.92
N LEU A 168 4.47 -10.26 3.30
CA LEU A 168 3.18 -10.28 4.00
C LEU A 168 2.57 -11.69 4.12
N GLY A 169 3.20 -12.72 3.54
CA GLY A 169 2.69 -14.09 3.55
C GLY A 169 1.48 -14.31 2.66
N LEU A 170 1.30 -13.47 1.62
CA LEU A 170 0.17 -13.55 0.70
C LEU A 170 0.40 -14.62 -0.37
N THR A 171 -0.67 -15.00 -1.09
CA THR A 171 -0.61 -16.01 -2.15
C THR A 171 0.25 -15.58 -3.32
N GLY A 172 0.20 -14.29 -3.70
CA GLY A 172 1.00 -13.76 -4.79
C GLY A 172 0.66 -12.33 -5.16
N ALA A 173 1.14 -11.90 -6.33
CA ALA A 173 0.92 -10.55 -6.83
C ALA A 173 0.77 -10.52 -8.35
N MET A 174 0.02 -9.55 -8.83
CA MET A 174 -0.07 -9.09 -10.21
C MET A 174 0.44 -7.65 -10.26
N GLY A 175 1.39 -7.37 -11.13
CA GLY A 175 2.02 -6.06 -11.30
C GLY A 175 2.30 -5.78 -12.77
N THR A 176 2.78 -4.59 -13.07
CA THR A 176 3.24 -4.23 -14.39
C THR A 176 4.47 -5.05 -14.76
N VAL A 177 4.46 -5.69 -15.93
CA VAL A 177 5.53 -6.59 -16.39
C VAL A 177 6.44 -5.84 -17.37
N ALA A 178 7.73 -5.72 -17.03
CA ALA A 178 8.75 -5.28 -17.94
C ALA A 178 9.24 -6.45 -18.82
N GLU A 179 9.44 -6.18 -20.09
CA GLU A 179 9.99 -7.19 -21.02
C GLU A 179 11.46 -7.44 -20.73
N HIS A 180 11.86 -8.70 -20.70
CA HIS A 180 13.25 -9.12 -20.58
C HIS A 180 13.56 -10.28 -21.53
N VAL A 181 14.81 -10.37 -21.99
CA VAL A 181 15.37 -11.47 -22.77
C VAL A 181 16.54 -12.02 -21.99
N ASP A 182 16.55 -13.33 -21.77
CA ASP A 182 17.60 -14.02 -20.97
C ASP A 182 17.86 -13.36 -19.60
N GLY A 183 16.80 -12.85 -18.97
CA GLY A 183 16.87 -12.21 -17.66
C GLY A 183 17.40 -10.77 -17.66
N VAL A 184 17.58 -10.15 -18.85
CA VAL A 184 18.02 -8.75 -19.01
C VAL A 184 16.85 -7.92 -19.55
N TYR A 185 16.55 -6.80 -18.91
CA TYR A 185 15.45 -5.92 -19.33
C TYR A 185 15.76 -5.25 -20.66
N THR A 186 14.73 -5.22 -21.53
CA THR A 186 14.80 -4.53 -22.82
C THR A 186 14.47 -3.04 -22.73
N GLY A 187 13.90 -2.60 -21.60
CA GLY A 187 13.38 -1.24 -21.42
C GLY A 187 11.96 -1.05 -21.93
N ARG A 188 11.27 -2.11 -22.35
CA ARG A 188 9.86 -2.10 -22.81
C ARG A 188 8.94 -2.78 -21.81
N LEU A 189 7.64 -2.52 -21.93
CA LEU A 189 6.59 -3.24 -21.20
C LEU A 189 6.07 -4.42 -22.01
N VAL A 190 5.65 -5.49 -21.33
CA VAL A 190 4.81 -6.53 -21.92
C VAL A 190 3.36 -6.03 -21.85
N GLY A 191 2.88 -5.50 -22.98
CA GLY A 191 1.55 -4.87 -23.03
C GLY A 191 1.56 -3.48 -22.37
N ASP A 192 0.65 -3.25 -21.45
CA ASP A 192 0.44 -1.96 -20.81
C ASP A 192 0.74 -1.97 -19.31
N MET A 193 0.76 -0.79 -18.68
CA MET A 193 0.78 -0.69 -17.21
C MET A 193 -0.48 -1.33 -16.63
N LEU A 194 -0.32 -2.06 -15.53
CA LEU A 194 -1.43 -2.69 -14.82
C LEU A 194 -2.22 -1.65 -14.00
N HIS A 195 -2.96 -0.78 -14.68
CA HIS A 195 -3.70 0.33 -14.10
C HIS A 195 -5.14 0.38 -14.61
N GLY A 196 -6.08 0.79 -13.75
CA GLY A 196 -7.48 0.96 -14.13
C GLY A 196 -8.10 -0.31 -14.74
N PRO A 197 -8.63 -0.26 -15.98
CA PRO A 197 -9.24 -1.42 -16.63
C PRO A 197 -8.32 -2.63 -16.77
N ALA A 198 -7.00 -2.42 -16.94
CA ALA A 198 -6.05 -3.53 -17.04
C ALA A 198 -6.00 -4.38 -15.76
N LYS A 199 -6.20 -3.78 -14.57
CA LYS A 199 -6.33 -4.54 -13.32
C LYS A 199 -7.54 -5.47 -13.35
N ALA A 200 -8.67 -4.99 -13.86
CA ALA A 200 -9.88 -5.80 -14.00
C ALA A 200 -9.66 -7.01 -14.93
N GLU A 201 -9.01 -6.81 -16.06
CA GLU A 201 -8.68 -7.89 -16.99
C GLU A 201 -7.71 -8.90 -16.38
N ALA A 202 -6.71 -8.45 -15.63
CA ALA A 202 -5.79 -9.34 -14.92
C ALA A 202 -6.51 -10.18 -13.85
N VAL A 203 -7.43 -9.58 -13.09
CA VAL A 203 -8.25 -10.30 -12.11
C VAL A 203 -9.14 -11.34 -12.78
N LYS A 204 -9.81 -11.02 -13.91
CA LYS A 204 -10.61 -11.97 -14.69
C LYS A 204 -9.76 -13.14 -15.19
N ALA A 205 -8.59 -12.84 -15.77
CA ALA A 205 -7.68 -13.87 -16.29
C ALA A 205 -7.18 -14.80 -15.17
N LEU A 206 -6.81 -14.23 -14.01
CA LEU A 206 -6.42 -15.02 -12.85
C LEU A 206 -7.58 -15.87 -12.33
N ALA A 207 -8.76 -15.28 -12.18
CA ALA A 207 -9.94 -15.99 -11.70
C ALA A 207 -10.29 -17.20 -12.58
N ALA A 208 -10.23 -17.03 -13.91
CA ALA A 208 -10.45 -18.13 -14.85
C ALA A 208 -9.40 -19.25 -14.72
N ARG A 209 -8.12 -18.89 -14.55
CA ARG A 209 -7.02 -19.84 -14.37
C ARG A 209 -7.09 -20.59 -13.05
N GLU A 210 -7.46 -19.91 -11.99
CA GLU A 210 -7.47 -20.43 -10.62
C GLU A 210 -8.83 -21.04 -10.22
N GLY A 211 -9.85 -21.00 -11.09
CA GLY A 211 -11.18 -21.51 -10.81
C GLY A 211 -11.92 -20.71 -9.73
N LEU A 212 -11.73 -19.38 -9.70
CA LEU A 212 -12.39 -18.51 -8.72
C LEU A 212 -13.77 -18.07 -9.20
N ASP A 213 -14.71 -18.00 -8.26
CA ASP A 213 -16.01 -17.36 -8.45
C ASP A 213 -15.91 -15.90 -8.02
N LEU A 214 -15.86 -14.97 -8.97
CA LEU A 214 -15.75 -13.54 -8.70
C LEU A 214 -16.89 -13.00 -7.83
N ALA A 215 -18.09 -13.58 -7.87
CA ALA A 215 -19.20 -13.20 -7.01
C ALA A 215 -18.94 -13.51 -5.53
N ARG A 216 -17.99 -14.41 -5.23
CA ARG A 216 -17.56 -14.79 -3.89
C ARG A 216 -16.22 -14.14 -3.48
N CYS A 217 -15.60 -13.40 -4.40
CA CYS A 217 -14.34 -12.71 -4.14
C CYS A 217 -14.55 -11.32 -3.52
N SER A 218 -13.51 -10.85 -2.86
CA SER A 218 -13.42 -9.47 -2.34
C SER A 218 -12.36 -8.67 -3.09
N ALA A 219 -12.55 -7.35 -3.22
CA ALA A 219 -11.53 -6.44 -3.75
C ALA A 219 -11.42 -5.17 -2.91
N TYR A 220 -10.20 -4.67 -2.79
CA TYR A 220 -9.83 -3.56 -1.91
C TYR A 220 -8.99 -2.53 -2.67
N SER A 221 -9.42 -1.25 -2.67
CA SER A 221 -8.65 -0.15 -3.27
C SER A 221 -8.97 1.19 -2.61
N ASP A 222 -8.04 2.16 -2.77
CA ASP A 222 -8.20 3.55 -2.35
C ASP A 222 -8.63 4.48 -3.50
N SER A 223 -8.52 4.02 -4.75
CA SER A 223 -8.65 4.84 -5.95
C SER A 223 -9.90 4.55 -6.77
N TYR A 224 -10.57 5.61 -7.23
CA TYR A 224 -11.67 5.51 -8.20
C TYR A 224 -11.22 4.91 -9.54
N ASN A 225 -9.94 4.99 -9.89
CA ASN A 225 -9.41 4.38 -11.11
C ASN A 225 -9.53 2.84 -11.10
N ASP A 226 -9.61 2.23 -9.93
CA ASP A 226 -9.76 0.78 -9.74
C ASP A 226 -11.24 0.34 -9.71
N LEU A 227 -12.17 1.25 -10.02
CA LEU A 227 -13.60 0.95 -10.07
C LEU A 227 -13.92 -0.29 -10.94
N PRO A 228 -13.32 -0.46 -12.14
CA PRO A 228 -13.56 -1.66 -12.94
C PRO A 228 -13.18 -2.97 -12.23
N MET A 229 -12.13 -2.96 -11.40
CA MET A 229 -11.74 -4.12 -10.59
C MET A 229 -12.70 -4.34 -9.41
N LEU A 230 -13.11 -3.26 -8.73
CA LEU A 230 -14.02 -3.34 -7.59
C LEU A 230 -15.43 -3.83 -7.99
N GLU A 231 -15.91 -3.46 -9.17
CA GLU A 231 -17.21 -3.87 -9.71
C GLU A 231 -17.26 -5.32 -10.19
N LEU A 232 -16.11 -6.00 -10.35
CA LEU A 232 -16.04 -7.39 -10.76
C LEU A 232 -16.42 -8.37 -9.65
N VAL A 233 -16.28 -7.98 -8.39
CA VAL A 233 -16.36 -8.89 -7.26
C VAL A 233 -17.65 -8.71 -6.48
N GLY A 234 -18.05 -9.75 -5.74
CA GLY A 234 -19.25 -9.70 -4.92
C GLY A 234 -19.11 -8.86 -3.66
N ASP A 235 -17.88 -8.62 -3.16
CA ASP A 235 -17.63 -7.88 -1.93
C ASP A 235 -16.54 -6.81 -2.10
N PRO A 236 -16.86 -5.69 -2.76
CA PRO A 236 -15.96 -4.55 -2.89
C PRO A 236 -15.85 -3.76 -1.59
N CYS A 237 -14.64 -3.31 -1.26
CA CYS A 237 -14.36 -2.49 -0.10
C CYS A 237 -13.42 -1.34 -0.42
N ALA A 238 -13.83 -0.11 -0.12
CA ALA A 238 -13.00 1.07 -0.31
C ALA A 238 -12.13 1.32 0.94
N ILE A 239 -10.80 1.18 0.80
CA ILE A 239 -9.82 1.44 1.86
C ILE A 239 -9.16 2.80 1.63
N ASN A 240 -9.17 3.68 2.63
CA ASN A 240 -8.59 5.03 2.53
C ASN A 240 -9.02 5.80 1.26
N PRO A 241 -10.28 5.70 0.81
CA PRO A 241 -10.68 6.10 -0.53
C PRO A 241 -10.45 7.57 -0.83
N ASP A 242 -10.17 7.86 -2.10
CA ASP A 242 -10.28 9.20 -2.65
C ASP A 242 -11.74 9.70 -2.60
N ALA A 243 -11.96 11.00 -2.92
CA ALA A 243 -13.28 11.59 -2.79
C ALA A 243 -14.32 10.96 -3.73
N ARG A 244 -13.89 10.58 -4.96
CA ARG A 244 -14.76 9.99 -5.98
C ARG A 244 -15.15 8.56 -5.59
N LEU A 245 -14.18 7.73 -5.21
CA LEU A 245 -14.45 6.36 -4.77
C LEU A 245 -15.29 6.35 -3.50
N ARG A 246 -15.05 7.27 -2.55
CA ARG A 246 -15.85 7.40 -1.32
C ARG A 246 -17.31 7.71 -1.63
N ALA A 247 -17.56 8.64 -2.55
CA ALA A 247 -18.92 8.99 -2.97
C ALA A 247 -19.61 7.80 -3.63
N HIS A 248 -18.93 7.13 -4.57
CA HIS A 248 -19.45 5.95 -5.26
C HIS A 248 -19.73 4.79 -4.29
N ALA A 249 -18.79 4.45 -3.42
CA ALA A 249 -18.94 3.39 -2.42
C ALA A 249 -20.17 3.61 -1.52
N ARG A 250 -20.42 4.87 -1.10
CA ARG A 250 -21.62 5.20 -0.32
C ARG A 250 -22.91 5.03 -1.10
N GLN A 251 -22.93 5.42 -2.38
CA GLN A 251 -24.10 5.26 -3.25
C GLN A 251 -24.43 3.79 -3.48
N GLN A 252 -23.39 2.93 -3.62
CA GLN A 252 -23.55 1.49 -3.84
C GLN A 252 -23.70 0.69 -2.54
N GLY A 253 -23.62 1.32 -1.36
CA GLY A 253 -23.66 0.61 -0.08
C GLY A 253 -22.41 -0.22 0.22
N TRP A 254 -21.29 0.03 -0.44
CA TRP A 254 -20.04 -0.69 -0.24
C TRP A 254 -19.41 -0.36 1.12
N ARG A 255 -18.64 -1.29 1.64
CA ARG A 255 -17.86 -1.07 2.87
C ARG A 255 -16.78 -0.01 2.64
N VAL A 256 -16.63 0.92 3.60
CA VAL A 256 -15.59 1.95 3.59
C VAL A 256 -14.79 1.84 4.87
N ARG A 257 -13.48 1.66 4.76
CA ARG A 257 -12.53 1.65 5.90
C ARG A 257 -11.49 2.75 5.71
N ASP A 258 -11.32 3.63 6.69
CA ASP A 258 -10.35 4.73 6.60
C ASP A 258 -9.36 4.70 7.77
N TYR A 259 -8.20 4.12 7.52
CA TYR A 259 -7.12 3.99 8.51
C TYR A 259 -6.30 5.28 8.71
N ARG A 260 -6.53 6.33 7.86
CA ARG A 260 -5.86 7.63 7.98
C ARG A 260 -6.39 8.47 9.13
N THR A 261 -7.65 8.32 9.49
CA THR A 261 -8.33 9.14 10.51
C THR A 261 -7.83 8.84 11.92
N GLY A 262 -7.63 7.60 12.28
CA GLY A 262 -7.07 7.21 13.57
C GLY A 262 -5.67 7.79 13.80
N ARG A 263 -4.86 7.87 12.76
CA ARG A 263 -3.51 8.44 12.82
C ARG A 263 -3.50 9.97 12.93
N LYS A 264 -4.46 10.66 12.32
CA LYS A 264 -4.64 12.12 12.47
C LYS A 264 -5.08 12.47 13.88
N ALA A 265 -6.01 11.71 14.45
CA ALA A 265 -6.46 11.87 15.83
C ALA A 265 -5.33 11.60 16.84
N ALA A 266 -4.55 10.54 16.65
CA ALA A 266 -3.40 10.22 17.49
C ALA A 266 -2.30 11.30 17.41
N ARG A 267 -2.00 11.83 16.21
CA ARG A 267 -1.05 12.95 16.05
C ARG A 267 -1.57 14.25 16.64
N ALA A 268 -2.84 14.57 16.49
CA ALA A 268 -3.45 15.75 17.10
C ALA A 268 -3.46 15.63 18.63
N GLY A 269 -3.74 14.46 19.18
CA GLY A 269 -3.65 14.19 20.62
C GLY A 269 -2.24 14.31 21.18
N LEU A 270 -1.23 13.83 20.44
CA LEU A 270 0.20 14.01 20.81
C LEU A 270 0.64 15.47 20.78
N LEU A 271 0.20 16.26 19.79
CA LEU A 271 0.51 17.69 19.70
C LEU A 271 -0.19 18.49 20.81
N LEU A 272 -1.45 18.19 21.11
CA LEU A 272 -2.19 18.79 22.23
C LEU A 272 -1.56 18.41 23.58
N GLY A 273 -1.14 17.17 23.78
CA GLY A 273 -0.44 16.73 24.99
C GLY A 273 0.93 17.39 25.16
N ALA A 274 1.66 17.63 24.07
CA ALA A 274 2.94 18.34 24.12
C ALA A 274 2.76 19.83 24.46
N VAL A 275 1.70 20.47 23.95
CA VAL A 275 1.42 21.90 24.25
C VAL A 275 0.94 22.07 25.70
N THR A 276 0.09 21.19 26.21
CA THR A 276 -0.37 21.23 27.61
C THR A 276 0.75 20.86 28.59
N GLY A 277 1.62 19.90 28.24
CA GLY A 277 2.81 19.57 29.05
C GLY A 277 3.82 20.69 29.13
N ALA A 278 4.04 21.46 28.05
CA ALA A 278 4.91 22.63 28.05
C ALA A 278 4.34 23.80 28.88
N ALA A 279 3.01 24.00 28.85
CA ALA A 279 2.34 25.05 29.61
C ALA A 279 2.35 24.76 31.13
N THR A 280 2.17 23.50 31.54
CA THR A 280 2.26 23.12 32.96
C THR A 280 3.71 23.14 33.50
N GLY A 281 4.69 22.78 32.66
CA GLY A 281 6.12 22.87 33.03
C GLY A 281 6.59 24.29 33.27
N THR A 282 6.14 25.28 32.51
CA THR A 282 6.49 26.70 32.68
C THR A 282 5.84 27.33 33.93
N VAL A 283 4.60 26.89 34.27
CA VAL A 283 3.94 27.35 35.50
C VAL A 283 4.64 26.79 36.76
N ALA A 284 5.02 25.52 36.75
CA ALA A 284 5.75 24.90 37.88
C ALA A 284 7.14 25.52 38.10
N ALA A 285 7.88 25.80 37.00
CA ALA A 285 9.18 26.49 37.10
C ALA A 285 9.05 27.94 37.60
N GLY A 286 8.00 28.65 37.22
CA GLY A 286 7.72 30.01 37.68
C GLY A 286 7.38 30.09 39.17
N VAL A 287 6.67 29.10 39.70
CA VAL A 287 6.32 29.00 41.14
C VAL A 287 7.56 28.62 41.96
N ALA A 288 8.40 27.71 41.49
CA ALA A 288 9.65 27.31 42.18
C ALA A 288 10.67 28.45 42.27
N LEU A 289 10.78 29.31 41.26
CA LEU A 289 11.66 30.47 41.25
C LEU A 289 11.18 31.61 42.16
N ARG A 290 9.86 31.76 42.38
CA ARG A 290 9.32 32.75 43.34
C ARG A 290 9.48 32.33 44.80
N GLY A 291 9.50 31.04 45.11
CA GLY A 291 9.72 30.53 46.48
C GLY A 291 11.16 30.66 47.00
N ARG A 292 12.13 30.93 46.12
CA ARG A 292 13.56 31.11 46.50
C ARG A 292 13.98 32.57 46.73
N ARG A 293 13.07 33.53 46.64
CA ARG A 293 13.33 34.97 46.85
C ARG A 293 12.60 35.56 48.07
N ARG A 294 12.27 34.73 49.04
CA ARG A 294 11.80 35.17 50.36
C ARG A 294 12.68 34.60 51.45
#